data_87b80252cdd55291be25a08a6562d56b
#
_entry.id   87b80252cdd55291be25a08a6562d56b
#
_cell.length_a   1.000
_cell.length_b   1.000
_cell.length_c   1.000
_cell.angle_alpha   90.00
_cell.angle_beta   90.00
_cell.angle_gamma   90.00
#
_symmetry.space_group_name_H-M   'P 1'
#
loop_
_entity.id
_entity.type
_entity.pdbx_description
1 polymer ?
#
loop_
_entity_poly.entity_id
_entity_poly.type
_entity_poly.pdbx_seq_one_letter_code
_entity_poly.pdbx_strand_id
1 'polypeptide(L)'
;MQNLWDKKASNYQRFDGKISAIQQQIYSKALAWGIDFNGKDILDIGCGTGVWSIFLSKTAKHITGIDSSEKMIEILNEDAKRFGVTNLTSEVCSWREFKPARLFDIAICTMSPAIASDEDFMSFQNCAKQKLYLGWDKPRSSDLLEPFFEKFGRTLSQKNVVNRLEAWLNEQGIAYKSEILNETRIARRSVQEAAENICWHLEINGAKNYDEKAVLAMLKERFEGEFIDEKIDSQMKLFVF
;
A
#
# COMPACT_ATOMS: atom_id res chain seq x y z
N MET A 1 -21.45 -0.14 5.09
CA MET A 1 -20.75 1.07 4.56
C MET A 1 -19.80 0.56 3.50
N GLN A 2 -19.82 1.11 2.27
CA GLN A 2 -18.92 0.67 1.21
C GLN A 2 -17.46 0.98 1.62
N ASN A 3 -16.56 0.01 1.45
CA ASN A 3 -15.14 0.18 1.75
C ASN A 3 -14.56 1.26 0.81
N LEU A 4 -13.85 2.26 1.36
CA LEU A 4 -13.23 3.32 0.55
C LEU A 4 -12.21 2.79 -0.47
N TRP A 5 -11.60 1.66 -0.16
CA TRP A 5 -10.66 0.99 -1.08
C TRP A 5 -11.36 0.34 -2.27
N ASP A 6 -12.63 -0.08 -2.13
CA ASP A 6 -13.43 -0.57 -3.27
C ASP A 6 -13.61 0.51 -4.32
N LYS A 7 -13.84 1.77 -3.90
CA LYS A 7 -13.94 2.92 -4.82
C LYS A 7 -12.62 3.20 -5.55
N LYS A 8 -11.49 2.89 -4.91
CA LYS A 8 -10.15 3.15 -5.46
C LYS A 8 -9.65 2.03 -6.36
N ALA A 9 -10.18 0.82 -6.23
CA ALA A 9 -9.64 -0.39 -6.81
C ALA A 9 -9.50 -0.31 -8.35
N SER A 10 -10.48 0.24 -9.05
CA SER A 10 -10.47 0.38 -10.52
C SER A 10 -9.29 1.21 -11.06
N ASN A 11 -8.84 2.20 -10.27
CA ASN A 11 -7.75 3.12 -10.60
C ASN A 11 -6.46 2.81 -9.81
N TYR A 12 -6.39 1.63 -9.19
CA TYR A 12 -5.21 1.23 -8.45
C TYR A 12 -4.21 0.53 -9.36
N GLN A 13 -2.91 0.57 -8.97
CA GLN A 13 -1.87 -0.11 -9.73
C GLN A 13 -2.17 -1.60 -9.84
N ARG A 14 -2.15 -2.15 -11.06
CA ARG A 14 -2.25 -3.59 -11.33
C ARG A 14 -0.87 -4.15 -11.69
N PHE A 15 -0.69 -5.46 -11.51
CA PHE A 15 0.53 -6.13 -11.97
C PHE A 15 0.54 -6.23 -13.49
N ASP A 16 1.60 -5.74 -14.13
CA ASP A 16 1.80 -5.71 -15.58
C ASP A 16 2.94 -6.63 -16.07
N GLY A 17 3.34 -7.59 -15.22
CA GLY A 17 4.44 -8.55 -15.51
C GLY A 17 5.76 -8.21 -14.81
N LYS A 18 5.89 -7.00 -14.25
CA LYS A 18 7.06 -6.52 -13.52
C LYS A 18 6.66 -5.68 -12.31
N ILE A 19 7.60 -5.46 -11.41
CA ILE A 19 7.48 -4.51 -10.32
C ILE A 19 8.20 -3.20 -10.69
N SER A 20 7.79 -2.09 -10.08
CA SER A 20 8.38 -0.77 -10.30
C SER A 20 9.83 -0.69 -9.79
N ALA A 21 10.56 0.37 -10.18
CA ALA A 21 11.95 0.57 -9.76
C ALA A 21 12.10 0.62 -8.23
N ILE A 22 11.19 1.31 -7.54
CA ILE A 22 11.21 1.37 -6.07
C ILE A 22 10.89 0.01 -5.45
N GLN A 23 9.94 -0.75 -6.01
CA GLN A 23 9.64 -2.10 -5.55
C GLN A 23 10.83 -3.04 -5.79
N GLN A 24 11.55 -2.89 -6.92
CA GLN A 24 12.78 -3.66 -7.17
C GLN A 24 13.86 -3.32 -6.15
N GLN A 25 14.01 -2.05 -5.76
CA GLN A 25 14.94 -1.62 -4.72
C GLN A 25 14.58 -2.25 -3.37
N ILE A 26 13.29 -2.24 -2.99
CA ILE A 26 12.79 -2.88 -1.76
C ILE A 26 13.09 -4.38 -1.77
N TYR A 27 12.78 -5.07 -2.85
CA TYR A 27 13.03 -6.49 -3.02
C TYR A 27 14.52 -6.82 -2.88
N SER A 28 15.40 -6.09 -3.59
CA SER A 28 16.84 -6.29 -3.54
C SER A 28 17.39 -6.03 -2.13
N LYS A 29 16.86 -5.02 -1.43
CA LYS A 29 17.23 -4.71 -0.05
C LYS A 29 16.80 -5.81 0.92
N ALA A 30 15.59 -6.34 0.76
CA ALA A 30 15.10 -7.46 1.57
C ALA A 30 16.01 -8.70 1.43
N LEU A 31 16.42 -9.04 0.20
CA LEU A 31 17.38 -10.12 -0.05
C LEU A 31 18.72 -9.86 0.63
N ALA A 32 19.29 -8.65 0.47
CA ALA A 32 20.56 -8.25 1.09
C ALA A 32 20.50 -8.28 2.63
N TRP A 33 19.31 -8.13 3.21
CA TRP A 33 19.09 -8.19 4.65
C TRP A 33 18.75 -9.59 5.17
N GLY A 34 18.68 -10.59 4.29
CA GLY A 34 18.58 -11.99 4.66
C GLY A 34 17.17 -12.59 4.54
N ILE A 35 16.22 -11.88 3.89
CA ILE A 35 14.95 -12.51 3.50
C ILE A 35 15.20 -13.31 2.21
N ASP A 36 14.93 -14.60 2.26
CA ASP A 36 14.89 -15.47 1.07
C ASP A 36 13.44 -15.89 0.82
N PHE A 37 12.85 -15.36 -0.25
CA PHE A 37 11.46 -15.67 -0.64
C PHE A 37 11.30 -17.03 -1.33
N ASN A 38 12.42 -17.66 -1.76
CA ASN A 38 12.38 -18.88 -2.55
C ASN A 38 11.88 -20.08 -1.72
N GLY A 39 10.86 -20.75 -2.23
CA GLY A 39 10.26 -21.92 -1.60
C GLY A 39 9.56 -21.64 -0.25
N LYS A 40 9.22 -20.40 0.06
CA LYS A 40 8.60 -19.97 1.33
C LYS A 40 7.09 -19.88 1.27
N ASP A 41 6.44 -20.13 2.41
CA ASP A 41 5.05 -19.80 2.65
C ASP A 41 4.97 -18.34 3.11
N ILE A 42 4.31 -17.48 2.32
CA ILE A 42 4.31 -16.02 2.51
C ILE A 42 2.89 -15.53 2.77
N LEU A 43 2.75 -14.64 3.76
CA LEU A 43 1.52 -13.87 4.02
C LEU A 43 1.71 -12.44 3.52
N ASP A 44 0.81 -11.97 2.65
CA ASP A 44 0.76 -10.59 2.16
C ASP A 44 -0.45 -9.87 2.78
N ILE A 45 -0.18 -8.94 3.72
CA ILE A 45 -1.19 -8.28 4.55
C ILE A 45 -1.55 -6.93 3.93
N GLY A 46 -2.84 -6.77 3.58
CA GLY A 46 -3.31 -5.63 2.80
C GLY A 46 -2.74 -5.69 1.39
N CYS A 47 -2.88 -6.86 0.76
CA CYS A 47 -2.24 -7.17 -0.53
C CYS A 47 -2.75 -6.33 -1.70
N GLY A 48 -3.87 -5.62 -1.54
CA GLY A 48 -4.48 -4.81 -2.58
C GLY A 48 -4.75 -5.61 -3.86
N THR A 49 -4.39 -5.06 -5.00
CA THR A 49 -4.50 -5.71 -6.32
C THR A 49 -3.45 -6.81 -6.56
N GLY A 50 -2.63 -7.15 -5.57
CA GLY A 50 -1.73 -8.30 -5.59
C GLY A 50 -0.42 -8.11 -6.33
N VAL A 51 0.08 -6.90 -6.52
CA VAL A 51 1.35 -6.66 -7.24
C VAL A 51 2.50 -7.45 -6.61
N TRP A 52 2.65 -7.42 -5.28
CA TRP A 52 3.66 -8.19 -4.56
C TRP A 52 3.35 -9.68 -4.55
N SER A 53 2.10 -10.05 -4.28
CA SER A 53 1.66 -11.44 -4.25
C SER A 53 1.95 -12.16 -5.57
N ILE A 54 1.59 -11.56 -6.72
CA ILE A 54 1.81 -12.14 -8.05
C ILE A 54 3.30 -12.15 -8.39
N PHE A 55 4.05 -11.09 -8.04
CA PHE A 55 5.49 -11.06 -8.28
C PHE A 55 6.23 -12.16 -7.51
N LEU A 56 5.95 -12.29 -6.22
CA LEU A 56 6.61 -13.26 -5.34
C LEU A 56 6.18 -14.70 -5.62
N SER A 57 4.99 -14.93 -6.17
CA SER A 57 4.50 -16.28 -6.52
C SER A 57 5.42 -17.02 -7.49
N LYS A 58 6.26 -16.30 -8.27
CA LYS A 58 7.23 -16.88 -9.20
C LYS A 58 8.28 -17.75 -8.50
N THR A 59 8.58 -17.50 -7.24
CA THR A 59 9.63 -18.21 -6.48
C THR A 59 9.13 -18.77 -5.15
N ALA A 60 8.08 -18.21 -4.59
CA ALA A 60 7.49 -18.69 -3.34
C ALA A 60 6.88 -20.09 -3.49
N LYS A 61 6.83 -20.84 -2.40
CA LYS A 61 6.08 -22.09 -2.33
C LYS A 61 4.57 -21.82 -2.39
N HIS A 62 4.10 -20.88 -1.60
CA HIS A 62 2.71 -20.47 -1.57
C HIS A 62 2.57 -19.04 -1.05
N ILE A 63 1.62 -18.29 -1.59
CA ILE A 63 1.24 -16.95 -1.12
C ILE A 63 -0.19 -17.01 -0.55
N THR A 64 -0.38 -16.39 0.61
CA THR A 64 -1.71 -16.07 1.13
C THR A 64 -1.84 -14.56 1.16
N GLY A 65 -2.71 -13.98 0.34
CA GLY A 65 -2.99 -12.55 0.29
C GLY A 65 -4.29 -12.24 1.02
N ILE A 66 -4.29 -11.25 1.91
CA ILE A 66 -5.51 -10.77 2.57
C ILE A 66 -5.69 -9.27 2.35
N ASP A 67 -6.92 -8.87 2.09
CA ASP A 67 -7.31 -7.45 2.01
C ASP A 67 -8.78 -7.30 2.45
N SER A 68 -9.10 -6.17 3.05
CA SER A 68 -10.47 -5.87 3.48
C SER A 68 -11.39 -5.42 2.34
N SER A 69 -10.83 -5.14 1.17
CA SER A 69 -11.56 -4.70 -0.02
C SER A 69 -11.85 -5.89 -0.94
N GLU A 70 -13.13 -6.17 -1.14
CA GLU A 70 -13.58 -7.21 -2.07
C GLU A 70 -13.12 -6.91 -3.50
N LYS A 71 -13.19 -5.63 -3.92
CA LYS A 71 -12.77 -5.20 -5.25
C LYS A 71 -11.27 -5.36 -5.50
N MET A 72 -10.45 -5.13 -4.49
CA MET A 72 -9.00 -5.38 -4.59
C MET A 72 -8.74 -6.87 -4.80
N ILE A 73 -9.39 -7.73 -4.02
CA ILE A 73 -9.25 -9.19 -4.13
C ILE A 73 -9.78 -9.72 -5.48
N GLU A 74 -10.88 -9.17 -6.00
CA GLU A 74 -11.37 -9.50 -7.36
C GLU A 74 -10.28 -9.25 -8.40
N ILE A 75 -9.66 -8.05 -8.39
CA ILE A 75 -8.60 -7.66 -9.32
C ILE A 75 -7.36 -8.55 -9.15
N LEU A 76 -6.95 -8.84 -7.91
CA LEU A 76 -5.85 -9.76 -7.63
C LEU A 76 -6.10 -11.12 -8.29
N ASN A 77 -7.30 -11.68 -8.12
CA ASN A 77 -7.65 -12.99 -8.68
C ASN A 77 -7.71 -12.99 -10.21
N GLU A 78 -8.23 -11.92 -10.82
CA GLU A 78 -8.18 -11.72 -12.28
C GLU A 78 -6.75 -11.71 -12.79
N ASP A 79 -5.87 -10.92 -12.16
CA ASP A 79 -4.48 -10.78 -12.58
C ASP A 79 -3.68 -12.07 -12.28
N ALA A 80 -3.90 -12.73 -11.15
CA ALA A 80 -3.30 -14.02 -10.86
C ALA A 80 -3.63 -15.06 -11.94
N LYS A 81 -4.90 -15.13 -12.37
CA LYS A 81 -5.35 -15.98 -13.47
C LYS A 81 -4.69 -15.58 -14.79
N ARG A 82 -4.64 -14.29 -15.12
CA ARG A 82 -4.02 -13.75 -16.35
C ARG A 82 -2.54 -14.11 -16.45
N PHE A 83 -1.82 -14.13 -15.32
CA PHE A 83 -0.39 -14.48 -15.25
C PHE A 83 -0.12 -15.95 -14.94
N GLY A 84 -1.15 -16.81 -14.90
CA GLY A 84 -1.00 -18.26 -14.70
C GLY A 84 -0.51 -18.63 -13.29
N VAL A 85 -0.77 -17.82 -12.29
CA VAL A 85 -0.37 -18.08 -10.90
C VAL A 85 -1.28 -19.16 -10.30
N THR A 86 -0.70 -20.24 -9.78
CA THR A 86 -1.42 -21.39 -9.22
C THR A 86 -1.16 -21.62 -7.74
N ASN A 87 -0.16 -20.94 -7.18
CA ASN A 87 0.30 -21.08 -5.79
C ASN A 87 -0.06 -19.84 -4.93
N LEU A 88 -1.20 -19.23 -5.22
CA LEU A 88 -1.71 -18.07 -4.49
C LEU A 88 -3.16 -18.35 -4.05
N THR A 89 -3.46 -18.07 -2.79
CA THR A 89 -4.82 -17.95 -2.26
C THR A 89 -5.06 -16.54 -1.74
N SER A 90 -6.26 -16.05 -1.92
CA SER A 90 -6.64 -14.71 -1.46
C SER A 90 -7.91 -14.78 -0.61
N GLU A 91 -8.04 -13.88 0.36
CA GLU A 91 -9.18 -13.80 1.26
C GLU A 91 -9.59 -12.34 1.48
N VAL A 92 -10.90 -12.07 1.39
CA VAL A 92 -11.48 -10.78 1.80
C VAL A 92 -11.59 -10.80 3.31
N CYS A 93 -10.58 -10.24 3.98
CA CYS A 93 -10.48 -10.26 5.43
C CYS A 93 -9.68 -9.07 5.94
N SER A 94 -10.12 -8.44 7.03
CA SER A 94 -9.28 -7.45 7.71
C SER A 94 -8.18 -8.14 8.52
N TRP A 95 -7.03 -7.45 8.70
CA TRP A 95 -5.94 -8.00 9.51
C TRP A 95 -6.37 -8.42 10.92
N ARG A 96 -7.28 -7.68 11.55
CA ARG A 96 -7.76 -7.97 12.91
C ARG A 96 -8.65 -9.20 13.00
N GLU A 97 -9.34 -9.52 11.91
CA GLU A 97 -10.20 -10.70 11.81
C GLU A 97 -9.43 -11.95 11.36
N PHE A 98 -8.34 -11.75 10.62
CA PHE A 98 -7.53 -12.84 10.12
C PHE A 98 -6.89 -13.63 11.25
N LYS A 99 -7.09 -14.94 11.23
CA LYS A 99 -6.51 -15.88 12.20
C LYS A 99 -5.64 -16.88 11.45
N PRO A 100 -4.30 -16.68 11.41
CA PRO A 100 -3.42 -17.61 10.73
C PRO A 100 -3.52 -19.01 11.35
N ALA A 101 -3.83 -20.01 10.53
CA ALA A 101 -3.90 -21.41 10.97
C ALA A 101 -2.51 -22.00 11.26
N ARG A 102 -1.46 -21.33 10.82
CA ARG A 102 -0.05 -21.76 10.98
C ARG A 102 0.88 -20.56 10.98
N LEU A 103 2.10 -20.77 11.45
CA LEU A 103 3.17 -19.80 11.34
C LEU A 103 3.66 -19.75 9.88
N PHE A 104 3.69 -18.56 9.27
CA PHE A 104 4.28 -18.34 7.96
C PHE A 104 5.81 -18.27 8.04
N ASP A 105 6.50 -18.50 6.92
CA ASP A 105 7.93 -18.24 6.85
C ASP A 105 8.21 -16.74 6.80
N ILE A 106 7.42 -16.01 5.99
CA ILE A 106 7.56 -14.57 5.80
C ILE A 106 6.18 -13.93 5.84
N ALA A 107 6.05 -12.78 6.51
CA ALA A 107 4.91 -11.89 6.37
C ALA A 107 5.36 -10.56 5.80
N ILE A 108 4.64 -10.04 4.83
CA ILE A 108 4.88 -8.72 4.26
C ILE A 108 3.67 -7.83 4.48
N CYS A 109 3.91 -6.55 4.75
CA CYS A 109 2.90 -5.51 4.78
C CYS A 109 3.50 -4.26 4.12
N THR A 110 3.04 -3.93 2.91
CA THR A 110 3.64 -2.86 2.12
C THR A 110 2.61 -1.78 1.83
N MET A 111 2.87 -0.57 2.34
CA MET A 111 2.06 0.63 2.11
C MET A 111 0.57 0.45 2.47
N SER A 112 0.25 -0.48 3.36
CA SER A 112 -1.11 -0.79 3.79
C SER A 112 -1.41 -0.18 5.17
N PRO A 113 -2.62 0.36 5.40
CA PRO A 113 -3.06 0.82 6.71
C PRO A 113 -3.52 -0.33 7.64
N ALA A 114 -3.40 -1.57 7.21
CA ALA A 114 -3.87 -2.74 7.96
C ALA A 114 -3.19 -2.87 9.34
N ILE A 115 -1.92 -2.49 9.43
CA ILE A 115 -1.12 -2.56 10.66
C ILE A 115 -0.89 -1.13 11.17
N ALA A 116 -1.44 -0.77 12.34
CA ALA A 116 -1.43 0.60 12.84
C ALA A 116 -1.41 0.74 14.37
N SER A 117 -1.49 -0.35 15.15
CA SER A 117 -1.52 -0.34 16.61
C SER A 117 -0.53 -1.36 17.19
N ASP A 118 -0.26 -1.29 18.49
CA ASP A 118 0.64 -2.22 19.16
C ASP A 118 0.11 -3.65 19.13
N GLU A 119 -1.23 -3.83 19.20
CA GLU A 119 -1.88 -5.12 19.02
C GLU A 119 -1.67 -5.67 17.61
N ASP A 120 -1.73 -4.79 16.60
CA ASP A 120 -1.46 -5.17 15.21
C ASP A 120 0.01 -5.55 15.03
N PHE A 121 0.96 -4.84 15.68
CA PHE A 121 2.40 -5.15 15.66
C PHE A 121 2.69 -6.50 16.34
N MET A 122 2.08 -6.75 17.50
CA MET A 122 2.21 -8.03 18.20
C MET A 122 1.69 -9.18 17.33
N SER A 123 0.53 -9.01 16.71
CA SER A 123 -0.05 -10.01 15.81
C SER A 123 0.85 -10.26 14.60
N PHE A 124 1.44 -9.18 14.04
CA PHE A 124 2.39 -9.26 12.92
C PHE A 124 3.68 -9.96 13.31
N GLN A 125 4.21 -9.68 14.52
CA GLN A 125 5.39 -10.37 15.06
C GLN A 125 5.15 -11.87 15.19
N ASN A 126 3.96 -12.27 15.60
CA ASN A 126 3.64 -13.65 15.93
C ASN A 126 3.17 -14.47 14.71
N CYS A 127 2.84 -13.86 13.57
CA CYS A 127 2.28 -14.58 12.42
C CYS A 127 3.34 -15.22 11.51
N ALA A 128 4.60 -14.79 11.58
CA ALA A 128 5.67 -15.27 10.69
C ALA A 128 7.04 -15.26 11.37
N LYS A 129 7.99 -16.04 10.80
CA LYS A 129 9.38 -16.08 11.25
C LYS A 129 10.14 -14.81 10.91
N GLN A 130 9.97 -14.28 9.68
CA GLN A 130 10.57 -13.03 9.21
C GLN A 130 9.46 -12.08 8.74
N LYS A 131 9.68 -10.80 8.94
CA LYS A 131 8.72 -9.74 8.56
C LYS A 131 9.36 -8.68 7.72
N LEU A 132 8.64 -8.24 6.70
CA LEU A 132 8.95 -7.06 5.90
C LEU A 132 7.81 -6.07 6.05
N TYR A 133 8.10 -4.90 6.55
CA TYR A 133 7.14 -3.80 6.65
C TYR A 133 7.64 -2.59 5.88
N LEU A 134 6.77 -2.00 5.06
CA LEU A 134 7.01 -0.74 4.37
C LEU A 134 5.87 0.22 4.67
N GLY A 135 6.18 1.37 5.22
CA GLY A 135 5.18 2.41 5.52
C GLY A 135 5.69 3.82 5.20
N TRP A 136 4.78 4.80 5.27
CA TRP A 136 5.12 6.20 5.08
C TRP A 136 5.95 6.72 6.25
N ASP A 137 7.18 7.19 5.97
CA ASP A 137 8.01 7.91 6.94
C ASP A 137 7.53 9.36 7.07
N LYS A 138 7.19 9.97 5.94
CA LYS A 138 6.53 11.27 5.88
C LYS A 138 5.26 11.23 5.05
N PRO A 139 4.32 12.15 5.29
CA PRO A 139 3.19 12.33 4.39
C PRO A 139 3.69 12.50 2.96
N ARG A 140 3.04 11.78 2.03
CA ARG A 140 3.29 11.95 0.60
C ARG A 140 2.90 13.37 0.21
N SER A 141 3.74 14.08 -0.54
CA SER A 141 3.41 15.35 -1.16
C SER A 141 3.02 15.17 -2.63
N SER A 142 2.11 16.00 -3.10
CA SER A 142 1.64 16.02 -4.47
C SER A 142 1.32 17.46 -4.85
N ASP A 143 1.94 17.95 -5.92
CA ASP A 143 1.67 19.30 -6.42
C ASP A 143 0.22 19.46 -6.93
N LEU A 144 -0.41 18.35 -7.29
CA LEU A 144 -1.84 18.32 -7.64
C LEU A 144 -2.74 18.38 -6.42
N LEU A 145 -2.45 17.63 -5.34
CA LEU A 145 -3.36 17.48 -4.19
C LEU A 145 -3.27 18.62 -3.17
N GLU A 146 -2.09 19.19 -2.95
CA GLU A 146 -1.89 20.19 -1.88
C GLU A 146 -2.84 21.40 -1.98
N PRO A 147 -3.09 22.02 -3.16
CA PRO A 147 -4.04 23.14 -3.25
C PRO A 147 -5.48 22.80 -2.86
N PHE A 148 -5.88 21.55 -3.05
CA PHE A 148 -7.22 21.08 -2.66
C PHE A 148 -7.28 20.84 -1.15
N PHE A 149 -6.22 20.33 -0.53
CA PHE A 149 -6.14 20.21 0.92
C PHE A 149 -6.09 21.59 1.61
N GLU A 150 -5.42 22.56 1.02
CA GLU A 150 -5.42 23.95 1.49
C GLU A 150 -6.83 24.56 1.48
N LYS A 151 -7.61 24.29 0.41
CA LYS A 151 -8.96 24.83 0.25
C LYS A 151 -10.00 24.10 1.09
N PHE A 152 -10.00 22.77 1.10
CA PHE A 152 -11.06 21.95 1.70
C PHE A 152 -10.69 21.38 3.07
N GLY A 153 -9.46 21.55 3.48
CA GLY A 153 -8.93 21.10 4.77
C GLY A 153 -8.52 19.61 4.76
N ARG A 154 -7.77 19.27 5.79
CA ARG A 154 -7.35 17.93 6.12
C ARG A 154 -7.57 17.74 7.62
N THR A 155 -8.56 16.94 8.03
CA THR A 155 -8.92 16.78 9.45
C THR A 155 -8.25 15.58 10.11
N LEU A 156 -7.84 14.59 9.31
CA LEU A 156 -7.15 13.41 9.83
C LEU A 156 -5.64 13.66 9.82
N SER A 157 -5.03 13.73 11.01
CA SER A 157 -3.58 13.66 11.11
C SER A 157 -3.12 12.26 10.71
N GLN A 158 -2.19 12.16 9.78
CA GLN A 158 -1.56 10.87 9.49
C GLN A 158 -0.80 10.42 10.74
N LYS A 159 -1.25 9.33 11.35
CA LYS A 159 -0.49 8.67 12.42
C LYS A 159 0.82 8.20 11.82
N ASN A 160 1.94 8.59 12.38
CA ASN A 160 3.23 8.07 11.96
C ASN A 160 3.41 6.64 12.50
N VAL A 161 2.82 5.68 11.79
CA VAL A 161 2.86 4.26 12.15
C VAL A 161 4.29 3.73 12.13
N VAL A 162 5.12 4.24 11.24
CA VAL A 162 6.53 3.88 11.07
C VAL A 162 7.33 4.17 12.34
N ASN A 163 7.23 5.39 12.89
CA ASN A 163 7.91 5.75 14.14
C ASN A 163 7.37 4.96 15.33
N ARG A 164 6.05 4.68 15.35
CA ARG A 164 5.46 3.85 16.40
C ARG A 164 5.95 2.41 16.33
N LEU A 165 6.02 1.82 15.12
CA LEU A 165 6.58 0.48 14.93
C LEU A 165 8.04 0.42 15.40
N GLU A 166 8.86 1.42 15.03
CA GLU A 166 10.26 1.47 15.43
C GLU A 166 10.41 1.56 16.96
N ALA A 167 9.63 2.42 17.61
CA ALA A 167 9.61 2.53 19.07
C ALA A 167 9.20 1.19 19.71
N TRP A 168 8.14 0.57 19.19
CA TRP A 168 7.65 -0.72 19.68
C TRP A 168 8.69 -1.83 19.52
N LEU A 169 9.39 -1.94 18.38
CA LEU A 169 10.45 -2.92 18.15
C LEU A 169 11.58 -2.74 19.18
N ASN A 170 11.98 -1.48 19.45
CA ASN A 170 12.99 -1.17 20.45
C ASN A 170 12.54 -1.54 21.87
N GLU A 171 11.30 -1.22 22.24
CA GLU A 171 10.72 -1.57 23.55
C GLU A 171 10.64 -3.09 23.77
N GLN A 172 10.35 -3.85 22.70
CA GLN A 172 10.31 -5.31 22.76
C GLN A 172 11.68 -5.97 22.65
N GLY A 173 12.77 -5.20 22.43
CA GLY A 173 14.12 -5.74 22.24
C GLY A 173 14.27 -6.55 20.96
N ILE A 174 13.44 -6.31 19.94
CA ILE A 174 13.46 -7.01 18.66
C ILE A 174 14.50 -6.37 17.75
N ALA A 175 15.48 -7.16 17.32
CA ALA A 175 16.48 -6.70 16.36
C ALA A 175 15.86 -6.51 14.98
N TYR A 176 16.16 -5.40 14.31
CA TYR A 176 15.67 -5.09 12.97
C TYR A 176 16.72 -4.37 12.13
N LYS A 177 16.51 -4.37 10.81
CA LYS A 177 17.19 -3.49 9.86
C LYS A 177 16.18 -2.53 9.30
N SER A 178 16.54 -1.27 9.11
CA SER A 178 15.66 -0.28 8.50
C SER A 178 16.40 0.69 7.59
N GLU A 179 15.70 1.24 6.60
CA GLU A 179 16.21 2.27 5.70
C GLU A 179 15.09 3.16 5.19
N ILE A 180 15.40 4.45 5.04
CA ILE A 180 14.52 5.42 4.42
C ILE A 180 14.71 5.37 2.91
N LEU A 181 13.63 5.20 2.18
CA LEU A 181 13.58 5.17 0.73
C LEU A 181 12.82 6.38 0.21
N ASN A 182 13.36 7.04 -0.80
CA ASN A 182 12.73 8.19 -1.44
C ASN A 182 12.35 7.84 -2.87
N GLU A 183 11.16 8.27 -3.28
CA GLU A 183 10.67 8.14 -4.64
C GLU A 183 10.07 9.45 -5.11
N THR A 184 10.48 9.92 -6.28
CA THR A 184 9.80 10.96 -7.04
C THR A 184 9.24 10.34 -8.30
N ARG A 185 7.95 10.52 -8.56
CA ARG A 185 7.31 10.01 -9.77
C ARG A 185 6.36 11.04 -10.38
N ILE A 186 6.18 10.96 -11.68
CA ILE A 186 5.14 11.69 -12.41
C ILE A 186 4.01 10.72 -12.72
N ALA A 187 2.80 11.08 -12.35
CA ALA A 187 1.59 10.36 -12.71
C ALA A 187 0.78 11.19 -13.70
N ARG A 188 0.62 10.69 -14.93
CA ARG A 188 -0.21 11.33 -15.95
C ARG A 188 -1.64 10.84 -15.83
N ARG A 189 -2.59 11.78 -15.74
CA ARG A 189 -4.02 11.52 -15.58
C ARG A 189 -4.82 12.37 -16.55
N SER A 190 -5.95 11.88 -17.03
CA SER A 190 -6.97 12.75 -17.60
C SER A 190 -7.54 13.68 -16.50
N VAL A 191 -8.16 14.78 -16.90
CA VAL A 191 -8.80 15.72 -15.96
C VAL A 191 -9.85 15.01 -15.08
N GLN A 192 -10.59 14.05 -15.66
CA GLN A 192 -11.59 13.29 -14.92
C GLN A 192 -10.95 12.35 -13.90
N GLU A 193 -9.93 11.58 -14.27
CA GLU A 193 -9.18 10.73 -13.32
C GLU A 193 -8.50 11.53 -12.21
N ALA A 194 -8.02 12.75 -12.54
CA ALA A 194 -7.46 13.66 -11.55
C ALA A 194 -8.52 14.12 -10.54
N ALA A 195 -9.72 14.47 -11.00
CA ALA A 195 -10.84 14.86 -10.14
C ALA A 195 -11.26 13.71 -9.21
N GLU A 196 -11.44 12.51 -9.74
CA GLU A 196 -11.77 11.32 -8.95
C GLU A 196 -10.68 11.02 -7.91
N ASN A 197 -9.40 11.12 -8.29
CA ASN A 197 -8.27 10.92 -7.39
C ASN A 197 -8.26 11.95 -6.25
N ILE A 198 -8.51 13.23 -6.59
CA ILE A 198 -8.59 14.32 -5.59
C ILE A 198 -9.76 14.07 -4.64
N CYS A 199 -10.96 13.81 -5.14
CA CYS A 199 -12.14 13.53 -4.33
C CYS A 199 -11.90 12.37 -3.36
N TRP A 200 -11.31 11.27 -3.84
CA TRP A 200 -10.96 10.14 -2.98
C TRP A 200 -9.97 10.54 -1.88
N HIS A 201 -8.93 11.32 -2.23
CA HIS A 201 -7.96 11.78 -1.23
C HIS A 201 -8.58 12.75 -0.22
N LEU A 202 -9.48 13.62 -0.63
CA LEU A 202 -10.24 14.49 0.27
C LEU A 202 -11.10 13.66 1.23
N GLU A 203 -11.85 12.66 0.71
CA GLU A 203 -12.70 11.78 1.51
C GLU A 203 -11.91 11.01 2.57
N ILE A 204 -10.82 10.33 2.18
CA ILE A 204 -10.02 9.51 3.11
C ILE A 204 -9.25 10.34 4.14
N ASN A 205 -8.98 11.61 3.85
CA ASN A 205 -8.33 12.54 4.78
C ASN A 205 -9.34 13.36 5.59
N GLY A 206 -10.63 13.05 5.51
CA GLY A 206 -11.69 13.65 6.32
C GLY A 206 -12.00 15.09 5.96
N ALA A 207 -11.70 15.53 4.74
CA ALA A 207 -12.11 16.84 4.24
C ALA A 207 -13.64 16.93 4.18
N LYS A 208 -14.15 18.13 4.38
CA LYS A 208 -15.58 18.42 4.36
C LYS A 208 -15.86 19.57 3.39
N ASN A 209 -17.14 19.70 3.00
CA ASN A 209 -17.62 20.83 2.19
C ASN A 209 -16.95 20.92 0.79
N TYR A 210 -16.68 19.77 0.18
CA TYR A 210 -16.26 19.68 -1.22
C TYR A 210 -17.27 18.90 -2.05
N ASP A 211 -17.33 19.19 -3.32
CA ASP A 211 -18.03 18.37 -4.32
C ASP A 211 -17.17 18.23 -5.58
N GLU A 212 -17.49 17.25 -6.39
CA GLU A 212 -16.75 16.96 -7.62
C GLU A 212 -16.79 18.13 -8.62
N LYS A 213 -17.90 18.92 -8.64
CA LYS A 213 -18.03 20.06 -9.54
C LYS A 213 -17.04 21.17 -9.17
N ALA A 214 -16.88 21.45 -7.84
CA ALA A 214 -15.91 22.41 -7.37
C ALA A 214 -14.46 21.97 -7.66
N VAL A 215 -14.19 20.68 -7.51
CA VAL A 215 -12.88 20.10 -7.85
C VAL A 215 -12.60 20.22 -9.34
N LEU A 216 -13.55 19.86 -10.20
CA LEU A 216 -13.41 19.99 -11.66
C LEU A 216 -13.26 21.45 -12.12
N ALA A 217 -14.00 22.41 -11.50
CA ALA A 217 -13.85 23.82 -11.80
C ALA A 217 -12.43 24.31 -11.51
N MET A 218 -11.89 23.97 -10.34
CA MET A 218 -10.51 24.34 -9.97
C MET A 218 -9.47 23.72 -10.90
N LEU A 219 -9.66 22.46 -11.32
CA LEU A 219 -8.75 21.82 -12.26
C LEU A 219 -8.73 22.55 -13.62
N LYS A 220 -9.92 22.92 -14.15
CA LYS A 220 -10.04 23.64 -15.41
C LYS A 220 -9.47 25.06 -15.37
N GLU A 221 -9.52 25.72 -14.22
CA GLU A 221 -8.88 27.03 -14.03
C GLU A 221 -7.36 26.94 -13.97
N ARG A 222 -6.82 25.81 -13.49
CA ARG A 222 -5.39 25.65 -13.21
C ARG A 222 -4.63 24.97 -14.33
N PHE A 223 -5.27 24.09 -15.07
CA PHE A 223 -4.64 23.28 -16.10
C PHE A 223 -5.34 23.44 -17.45
N GLU A 224 -4.53 23.67 -18.47
CA GLU A 224 -4.97 23.64 -19.86
C GLU A 224 -4.68 22.26 -20.46
N GLY A 225 -5.66 21.70 -21.21
CA GLY A 225 -5.53 20.42 -21.91
C GLY A 225 -6.26 19.25 -21.25
N GLU A 226 -6.12 18.09 -21.87
CA GLU A 226 -6.86 16.86 -21.49
C GLU A 226 -6.16 16.04 -20.39
N PHE A 227 -4.85 16.26 -20.20
CA PHE A 227 -4.04 15.49 -19.27
C PHE A 227 -3.28 16.41 -18.31
N ILE A 228 -3.11 15.92 -17.10
CA ILE A 228 -2.38 16.58 -16.01
C ILE A 228 -1.24 15.65 -15.58
N ASP A 229 -0.03 16.17 -15.51
CA ASP A 229 1.13 15.50 -14.97
C ASP A 229 1.27 15.89 -13.49
N GLU A 230 1.01 14.94 -12.60
CA GLU A 230 1.11 15.07 -11.14
C GLU A 230 2.50 14.66 -10.68
N LYS A 231 3.27 15.56 -10.08
CA LYS A 231 4.52 15.23 -9.39
C LYS A 231 4.22 14.76 -7.97
N ILE A 232 4.69 13.56 -7.67
CA ILE A 232 4.49 12.92 -6.37
C ILE A 232 5.85 12.63 -5.75
N ASP A 233 6.11 13.21 -4.58
CA ASP A 233 7.27 12.91 -3.77
C ASP A 233 6.86 12.07 -2.57
N SER A 234 7.55 10.96 -2.35
CA SER A 234 7.27 9.97 -1.33
C SER A 234 8.52 9.65 -0.52
N GLN A 235 8.37 9.60 0.80
CA GLN A 235 9.41 9.10 1.70
C GLN A 235 8.82 7.95 2.50
N MET A 236 9.41 6.77 2.36
CA MET A 236 8.97 5.53 2.98
C MET A 236 10.08 4.98 3.85
N LYS A 237 9.74 4.20 4.87
CA LYS A 237 10.72 3.45 5.66
C LYS A 237 10.44 1.97 5.57
N LEU A 238 11.48 1.23 5.19
CA LEU A 238 11.49 -0.22 5.11
C LEU A 238 12.05 -0.79 6.41
N PHE A 239 11.41 -1.84 6.92
CA PHE A 239 11.88 -2.65 8.03
C PHE A 239 11.94 -4.12 7.63
N VAL A 240 12.96 -4.82 8.17
CA VAL A 240 13.07 -6.29 8.16
C VAL A 240 13.46 -6.73 9.57
N PHE A 241 12.69 -7.65 10.12
CA PHE A 241 12.88 -8.19 11.48
C PHE A 241 12.35 -9.63 11.62
#